data_b75b951d964ab6c099acea9dc3197ab9
#
_entry.id   b75b951d964ab6c099acea9dc3197ab9
#
_cell.length_a   1.000
_cell.length_b   1.000
_cell.length_c   1.000
_cell.angle_alpha   90.00
_cell.angle_beta   90.00
_cell.angle_gamma   90.00
#
_symmetry.space_group_name_H-M   'P 1'
#
loop_
_entity.id
_entity.type
_entity.pdbx_description
1 polymer ?
#
loop_
_entity_poly.entity_id
_entity_poly.type
_entity_poly.pdbx_seq_one_letter_code
_entity_poly.pdbx_strand_id
1 'polypeptide(L)'
;MFQGFTQETVDFMWGIRFNNERGWFLEHKEDYQKHLLEPVKALGEDIYKGVQEMLPREPLLLKVSRIYRDARRLFGRGPYKDHLWFCVRTGDKDWTGRPTFYFEIAPEYYSYGMGFWQAPAGLMEAFRRDLQAHPAKFEKLVRGFEKQDIFTLNGDSYARSKGEISDRLRPWFQKKSITLSHELPLDEKIFHPELAEEILENFRMLVPFYKYFAGLCASVTHGQQREEI
;
A
#
# COMPACT_ATOMS: atom_id res chain seq x y z
N MET A 1 19.53 -5.49 -6.27
CA MET A 1 19.76 -4.53 -5.17
C MET A 1 19.52 -3.13 -5.71
N PHE A 2 18.67 -2.39 -5.07
CA PHE A 2 18.30 -1.01 -5.41
C PHE A 2 19.51 -0.08 -5.23
N GLN A 3 19.72 0.86 -6.16
CA GLN A 3 20.86 1.79 -6.16
C GLN A 3 20.42 3.27 -6.06
N GLY A 4 19.14 3.52 -5.81
CA GLY A 4 18.52 4.82 -5.91
C GLY A 4 17.78 5.00 -7.24
N PHE A 5 16.82 5.91 -7.25
CA PHE A 5 16.29 6.47 -8.48
C PHE A 5 17.28 7.50 -9.04
N THR A 6 17.00 8.06 -10.20
CA THR A 6 17.86 9.10 -10.81
C THR A 6 17.02 10.28 -11.28
N GLN A 7 17.68 11.38 -11.66
CA GLN A 7 16.95 12.51 -12.22
C GLN A 7 16.17 12.12 -13.49
N GLU A 8 16.69 11.18 -14.29
CA GLU A 8 16.03 10.65 -15.48
C GLU A 8 14.73 9.92 -15.13
N THR A 9 14.62 9.35 -13.91
CA THR A 9 13.35 8.78 -13.42
C THR A 9 12.27 9.86 -13.33
N VAL A 10 12.63 10.99 -12.73
CA VAL A 10 11.72 12.13 -12.54
C VAL A 10 11.37 12.75 -13.89
N ASP A 11 12.37 12.95 -14.74
CA ASP A 11 12.22 13.53 -16.08
C ASP A 11 11.32 12.69 -16.96
N PHE A 12 11.47 11.34 -16.91
CA PHE A 12 10.58 10.43 -17.65
C PHE A 12 9.13 10.54 -17.15
N MET A 13 8.90 10.57 -15.84
CA MET A 13 7.55 10.67 -15.28
C MET A 13 6.86 11.97 -15.68
N TRP A 14 7.57 13.10 -15.68
CA TRP A 14 7.06 14.36 -16.20
C TRP A 14 6.86 14.32 -17.71
N GLY A 15 7.82 13.77 -18.44
CA GLY A 15 7.74 13.60 -19.90
C GLY A 15 6.49 12.88 -20.35
N ILE A 16 6.21 11.70 -19.76
CA ILE A 16 5.00 10.90 -20.09
C ILE A 16 3.70 11.58 -19.62
N ARG A 17 3.73 12.39 -18.58
CA ARG A 17 2.56 13.15 -18.14
C ARG A 17 2.14 14.19 -19.17
N PHE A 18 3.09 14.92 -19.75
CA PHE A 18 2.82 15.98 -20.73
C PHE A 18 2.63 15.46 -22.15
N ASN A 19 3.20 14.29 -22.47
CA ASN A 19 3.18 13.69 -23.81
C ASN A 19 2.54 12.28 -23.76
N ASN A 20 1.33 12.17 -23.20
CA ASN A 20 0.71 10.87 -22.88
C ASN A 20 0.08 10.24 -24.13
N GLU A 21 0.90 9.93 -25.11
CA GLU A 21 0.51 9.32 -26.37
C GLU A 21 1.48 8.21 -26.80
N ARG A 22 1.00 7.34 -27.69
CA ARG A 22 1.74 6.14 -28.09
C ARG A 22 3.04 6.46 -28.82
N GLY A 23 3.07 7.48 -29.66
CA GLY A 23 4.28 7.88 -30.40
C GLY A 23 5.41 8.22 -29.46
N TRP A 24 5.18 9.16 -28.55
CA TRP A 24 6.15 9.58 -27.57
C TRP A 24 6.64 8.42 -26.70
N PHE A 25 5.73 7.56 -26.21
CA PHE A 25 6.11 6.43 -25.39
C PHE A 25 7.02 5.42 -26.12
N LEU A 26 6.77 5.18 -27.41
CA LEU A 26 7.60 4.26 -28.19
C LEU A 26 9.02 4.79 -28.38
N GLU A 27 9.18 6.10 -28.56
CA GLU A 27 10.48 6.77 -28.66
C GLU A 27 11.27 6.74 -27.33
N HIS A 28 10.57 6.80 -26.17
CA HIS A 28 11.16 6.82 -24.83
C HIS A 28 10.98 5.49 -24.06
N LYS A 29 10.74 4.38 -24.79
CA LYS A 29 10.50 3.09 -24.14
C LYS A 29 11.73 2.56 -23.41
N GLU A 30 12.92 2.82 -23.91
CA GLU A 30 14.17 2.43 -23.26
C GLU A 30 14.38 3.24 -21.97
N ASP A 31 14.08 4.53 -21.97
CA ASP A 31 14.12 5.38 -20.78
C ASP A 31 13.15 4.88 -19.71
N TYR A 32 11.92 4.52 -20.12
CA TYR A 32 10.95 3.88 -19.22
C TYR A 32 11.52 2.63 -18.57
N GLN A 33 12.11 1.75 -19.34
CA GLN A 33 12.63 0.48 -18.83
C GLN A 33 13.79 0.71 -17.87
N LYS A 34 14.78 1.49 -18.30
CA LYS A 34 16.02 1.71 -17.57
C LYS A 34 15.86 2.60 -16.34
N HIS A 35 15.12 3.71 -16.49
CA HIS A 35 15.12 4.76 -15.48
C HIS A 35 13.90 4.73 -14.56
N LEU A 36 12.81 3.99 -14.92
CA LEU A 36 11.65 3.89 -14.04
C LEU A 36 11.34 2.44 -13.66
N LEU A 37 11.18 1.53 -14.64
CA LEU A 37 10.71 0.18 -14.35
C LEU A 37 11.75 -0.66 -13.61
N GLU A 38 13.01 -0.65 -14.05
CA GLU A 38 14.08 -1.42 -13.41
C GLU A 38 14.37 -0.95 -11.98
N PRO A 39 14.51 0.37 -11.68
CA PRO A 39 14.67 0.83 -10.31
C PRO A 39 13.48 0.48 -9.41
N VAL A 40 12.23 0.65 -9.89
CA VAL A 40 11.04 0.26 -9.12
C VAL A 40 11.01 -1.25 -8.83
N LYS A 41 11.43 -2.08 -9.79
CA LYS A 41 11.56 -3.53 -9.56
C LYS A 41 12.64 -3.85 -8.55
N ALA A 42 13.81 -3.21 -8.66
CA ALA A 42 14.93 -3.45 -7.76
C ALA A 42 14.57 -3.08 -6.31
N LEU A 43 13.94 -1.92 -6.09
CA LEU A 43 13.41 -1.52 -4.80
C LEU A 43 12.35 -2.52 -4.30
N GLY A 44 11.43 -2.91 -5.18
CA GLY A 44 10.38 -3.88 -4.85
C GLY A 44 10.94 -5.23 -4.42
N GLU A 45 11.99 -5.73 -5.06
CA GLU A 45 12.65 -6.98 -4.70
C GLU A 45 13.34 -6.91 -3.33
N ASP A 46 14.02 -5.81 -3.02
CA ASP A 46 14.66 -5.62 -1.72
C ASP A 46 13.62 -5.47 -0.62
N ILE A 47 12.55 -4.69 -0.84
CA ILE A 47 11.41 -4.58 0.08
C ILE A 47 10.69 -5.92 0.27
N TYR A 48 10.46 -6.67 -0.80
CA TYR A 48 9.84 -8.00 -0.72
C TYR A 48 10.63 -8.94 0.18
N LYS A 49 11.95 -9.02 0.02
CA LYS A 49 12.83 -9.85 0.85
C LYS A 49 12.73 -9.48 2.32
N GLY A 50 12.86 -8.19 2.63
CA GLY A 50 12.77 -7.70 4.00
C GLY A 50 11.39 -7.93 4.63
N VAL A 51 10.30 -7.70 3.90
CA VAL A 51 8.94 -7.99 4.40
C VAL A 51 8.72 -9.49 4.59
N GLN A 52 9.26 -10.34 3.69
CA GLN A 52 9.18 -11.80 3.83
C GLN A 52 9.94 -12.29 5.06
N GLU A 53 11.06 -11.68 5.43
CA GLU A 53 11.79 -11.97 6.67
C GLU A 53 10.98 -11.56 7.92
N MET A 54 10.26 -10.43 7.88
CA MET A 54 9.38 -9.99 8.96
C MET A 54 8.14 -10.89 9.13
N LEU A 55 7.68 -11.51 8.02
CA LEU A 55 6.48 -12.31 7.91
C LEU A 55 6.76 -13.69 7.27
N PRO A 56 7.63 -14.53 7.87
CA PRO A 56 8.16 -15.74 7.21
C PRO A 56 7.10 -16.84 6.96
N ARG A 57 5.93 -16.72 7.58
CA ARG A 57 4.83 -17.69 7.41
C ARG A 57 3.79 -17.26 6.39
N GLU A 58 3.86 -16.02 5.93
CA GLU A 58 2.91 -15.49 4.95
C GLU A 58 3.39 -15.85 3.52
N PRO A 59 2.51 -16.40 2.66
CA PRO A 59 2.86 -16.71 1.27
C PRO A 59 2.83 -15.41 0.43
N LEU A 60 3.82 -14.56 0.64
CA LEU A 60 3.90 -13.26 -0.01
C LEU A 60 4.43 -13.36 -1.43
N LEU A 61 4.04 -12.41 -2.26
CA LEU A 61 4.58 -12.18 -3.58
C LEU A 61 4.70 -10.69 -3.87
N LEU A 62 5.67 -10.33 -4.70
CA LEU A 62 5.83 -9.00 -5.24
C LEU A 62 4.99 -8.83 -6.50
N LYS A 63 4.27 -7.72 -6.59
CA LYS A 63 3.57 -7.30 -7.80
C LYS A 63 3.94 -5.87 -8.15
N VAL A 64 4.58 -5.68 -9.31
CA VAL A 64 4.86 -4.35 -9.86
C VAL A 64 3.77 -3.98 -10.86
N SER A 65 3.30 -2.75 -10.82
CA SER A 65 2.27 -2.24 -11.72
C SER A 65 2.79 -2.10 -13.14
N ARG A 66 1.90 -2.22 -14.12
CA ARG A 66 2.18 -1.87 -15.52
C ARG A 66 2.00 -0.37 -15.72
N ILE A 67 2.75 0.23 -16.63
CA ILE A 67 2.58 1.64 -17.00
C ILE A 67 1.25 1.90 -17.73
N TYR A 68 0.74 0.89 -18.44
CA TYR A 68 -0.52 1.03 -19.18
C TYR A 68 -1.72 1.21 -18.26
N ARG A 69 -2.56 2.19 -18.58
CA ARG A 69 -3.89 2.31 -17.96
C ARG A 69 -4.83 1.24 -18.52
N ASP A 70 -5.83 0.87 -17.74
CA ASP A 70 -6.93 0.04 -18.23
C ASP A 70 -7.74 0.85 -19.25
N ALA A 71 -7.81 0.36 -20.50
CA ALA A 71 -8.51 1.03 -21.60
C ALA A 71 -10.00 1.35 -21.28
N ARG A 72 -10.62 0.54 -20.39
CA ARG A 72 -12.00 0.75 -19.92
C ARG A 72 -12.14 1.92 -18.94
N ARG A 73 -11.03 2.43 -18.42
CA ARG A 73 -10.99 3.45 -17.35
C ARG A 73 -10.14 4.68 -17.71
N LEU A 74 -10.03 4.98 -19.01
CA LEU A 74 -9.23 6.13 -19.46
C LEU A 74 -9.89 7.46 -19.05
N PHE A 75 -11.20 7.60 -19.19
CA PHE A 75 -11.95 8.82 -18.83
C PHE A 75 -11.30 10.11 -19.34
N GLY A 76 -10.86 10.11 -20.62
CA GLY A 76 -10.16 11.24 -21.24
C GLY A 76 -8.68 11.41 -20.86
N ARG A 77 -8.14 10.56 -19.98
CA ARG A 77 -6.70 10.52 -19.68
C ARG A 77 -5.98 9.67 -20.72
N GLY A 78 -4.74 9.98 -21.02
CA GLY A 78 -3.90 9.21 -21.92
C GLY A 78 -3.69 7.75 -21.52
N PRO A 79 -3.17 6.89 -22.41
CA PRO A 79 -3.08 5.44 -22.21
C PRO A 79 -2.05 5.01 -21.16
N TYR A 80 -1.19 5.90 -20.71
CA TYR A 80 -0.11 5.58 -19.77
C TYR A 80 -0.33 6.25 -18.42
N LYS A 81 0.15 5.59 -17.35
CA LYS A 81 0.32 6.21 -16.05
C LYS A 81 1.63 7.00 -16.04
N ASP A 82 1.66 8.06 -15.29
CA ASP A 82 2.81 8.88 -15.00
C ASP A 82 3.50 8.51 -13.68
N HIS A 83 3.08 7.42 -13.08
CA HIS A 83 3.55 6.86 -11.83
C HIS A 83 3.63 5.34 -11.92
N LEU A 84 4.49 4.74 -11.11
CA LEU A 84 4.51 3.30 -10.89
C LEU A 84 4.39 2.99 -9.41
N TRP A 85 3.84 1.83 -9.14
CA TRP A 85 3.76 1.28 -7.79
C TRP A 85 4.08 -0.22 -7.80
N PHE A 86 4.49 -0.71 -6.67
CA PHE A 86 4.50 -2.14 -6.38
C PHE A 86 3.79 -2.43 -5.07
N CYS A 87 3.41 -3.68 -4.88
CA CYS A 87 2.90 -4.16 -3.61
C CYS A 87 3.45 -5.54 -3.27
N VAL A 88 3.62 -5.76 -1.96
CA VAL A 88 3.93 -7.05 -1.37
C VAL A 88 2.66 -7.56 -0.70
N ARG A 89 2.09 -8.62 -1.25
CA ARG A 89 0.76 -9.12 -0.91
C ARG A 89 0.70 -10.64 -0.92
N THR A 90 -0.35 -11.22 -0.37
CA THR A 90 -0.62 -12.65 -0.52
C THR A 90 -1.00 -13.02 -1.96
N GLY A 91 -0.76 -14.29 -2.34
CA GLY A 91 -1.08 -14.82 -3.66
C GLY A 91 -2.56 -15.08 -3.92
N ASP A 92 -3.43 -14.89 -2.94
CA ASP A 92 -4.86 -15.19 -3.00
C ASP A 92 -5.59 -14.43 -4.12
N LYS A 93 -6.65 -15.02 -4.64
CA LYS A 93 -7.52 -14.35 -5.64
C LYS A 93 -8.14 -13.07 -5.07
N ASP A 94 -8.49 -13.08 -3.78
CA ASP A 94 -9.13 -11.97 -3.08
C ASP A 94 -8.12 -11.06 -2.36
N TRP A 95 -6.91 -10.94 -2.89
CA TRP A 95 -5.83 -10.15 -2.31
C TRP A 95 -6.20 -8.70 -2.03
N THR A 96 -7.14 -8.12 -2.80
CA THR A 96 -7.59 -6.73 -2.62
C THR A 96 -8.25 -6.49 -1.27
N GLY A 97 -8.82 -7.54 -0.68
CA GLY A 97 -9.41 -7.57 0.65
C GLY A 97 -8.44 -8.00 1.76
N ARG A 98 -7.16 -8.14 1.46
CA ARG A 98 -6.10 -8.51 2.40
C ARG A 98 -5.18 -7.33 2.69
N PRO A 99 -4.57 -7.25 3.89
CA PRO A 99 -3.57 -6.22 4.16
C PRO A 99 -2.36 -6.40 3.24
N THR A 100 -1.87 -5.30 2.70
CA THR A 100 -0.86 -5.27 1.64
C THR A 100 0.11 -4.14 1.91
N PHE A 101 1.42 -4.40 1.87
CA PHE A 101 2.42 -3.35 1.85
C PHE A 101 2.57 -2.81 0.43
N TYR A 102 2.80 -1.52 0.31
CA TYR A 102 2.95 -0.88 -1.00
C TYR A 102 3.99 0.22 -0.99
N PHE A 103 4.45 0.56 -2.18
CA PHE A 103 5.23 1.74 -2.51
C PHE A 103 4.72 2.29 -3.84
N GLU A 104 4.63 3.60 -3.96
CA GLU A 104 4.30 4.32 -5.19
C GLU A 104 5.27 5.49 -5.36
N ILE A 105 5.70 5.75 -6.61
CA ILE A 105 6.44 6.93 -7.00
C ILE A 105 5.72 7.64 -8.15
N ALA A 106 5.53 8.93 -8.03
CA ALA A 106 4.88 9.83 -8.97
C ALA A 106 5.76 11.08 -9.17
N PRO A 107 5.50 11.94 -10.18
CA PRO A 107 6.35 13.10 -10.45
C PRO A 107 6.52 14.08 -9.29
N GLU A 108 5.53 14.17 -8.38
CA GLU A 108 5.54 15.12 -7.27
C GLU A 108 5.85 14.49 -5.91
N TYR A 109 5.63 13.19 -5.76
CA TYR A 109 5.71 12.52 -4.46
C TYR A 109 6.09 11.06 -4.59
N TYR A 110 6.49 10.48 -3.48
CA TYR A 110 6.46 9.04 -3.27
C TYR A 110 5.68 8.73 -1.99
N SER A 111 5.08 7.56 -1.98
CA SER A 111 4.27 7.10 -0.84
C SER A 111 4.49 5.63 -0.60
N TYR A 112 4.50 5.24 0.68
CA TYR A 112 4.56 3.85 1.07
C TYR A 112 3.75 3.61 2.35
N GLY A 113 3.38 2.35 2.57
CA GLY A 113 2.56 2.03 3.72
C GLY A 113 1.98 0.62 3.66
N MET A 114 0.93 0.43 4.45
CA MET A 114 0.18 -0.81 4.50
C MET A 114 -1.32 -0.52 4.60
N GLY A 115 -2.12 -1.27 3.87
CA GLY A 115 -3.57 -1.10 3.93
C GLY A 115 -4.30 -2.09 3.04
N PHE A 116 -5.56 -1.80 2.81
CA PHE A 116 -6.42 -2.57 1.91
C PHE A 116 -6.63 -1.81 0.61
N TRP A 117 -6.43 -2.48 -0.50
CA TRP A 117 -6.82 -1.90 -1.80
C TRP A 117 -8.33 -1.69 -1.88
N GLN A 118 -9.09 -2.70 -1.42
CA GLN A 118 -10.55 -2.65 -1.35
C GLN A 118 -11.03 -3.50 -0.17
N ALA A 119 -11.15 -2.90 1.01
CA ALA A 119 -11.62 -3.62 2.18
C ALA A 119 -13.06 -4.11 1.98
N PRO A 120 -13.34 -5.42 2.10
CA PRO A 120 -14.70 -5.92 2.05
C PRO A 120 -15.52 -5.34 3.21
N ALA A 121 -16.80 -5.02 2.95
CA ALA A 121 -17.69 -4.48 3.98
C ALA A 121 -17.79 -5.42 5.20
N GLY A 122 -17.91 -6.73 4.96
CA GLY A 122 -17.96 -7.73 6.02
C GLY A 122 -16.70 -7.78 6.89
N LEU A 123 -15.50 -7.53 6.30
CA LEU A 123 -14.27 -7.42 7.07
C LEU A 123 -14.30 -6.20 8.00
N MET A 124 -14.73 -5.05 7.50
CA MET A 124 -14.81 -3.83 8.30
C MET A 124 -15.90 -3.91 9.38
N GLU A 125 -16.96 -4.69 9.17
CA GLU A 125 -17.95 -5.03 10.21
C GLU A 125 -17.36 -5.97 11.26
N ALA A 126 -16.63 -7.00 10.86
CA ALA A 126 -15.92 -7.88 11.77
C ALA A 126 -14.89 -7.11 12.60
N PHE A 127 -14.16 -6.18 11.99
CA PHE A 127 -13.23 -5.28 12.67
C PHE A 127 -13.94 -4.46 13.76
N ARG A 128 -15.08 -3.84 13.46
CA ARG A 128 -15.84 -3.07 14.45
C ARG A 128 -16.35 -3.94 15.59
N ARG A 129 -16.85 -5.15 15.30
CA ARG A 129 -17.26 -6.12 16.33
C ARG A 129 -16.12 -6.52 17.23
N ASP A 130 -14.92 -6.77 16.65
CA ASP A 130 -13.73 -7.13 17.45
C ASP A 130 -13.28 -5.95 18.33
N LEU A 131 -13.32 -4.72 17.81
CA LEU A 131 -13.01 -3.52 18.62
C LEU A 131 -13.97 -3.34 19.81
N GLN A 132 -15.26 -3.66 19.65
CA GLN A 132 -16.24 -3.56 20.73
C GLN A 132 -16.10 -4.69 21.74
N ALA A 133 -15.82 -5.91 21.26
CA ALA A 133 -15.68 -7.08 22.13
C ALA A 133 -14.32 -7.13 22.86
N HIS A 134 -13.25 -6.73 22.18
CA HIS A 134 -11.87 -6.87 22.67
C HIS A 134 -11.03 -5.58 22.47
N PRO A 135 -11.47 -4.41 22.96
CA PRO A 135 -10.84 -3.12 22.65
C PRO A 135 -9.37 -3.05 23.04
N ALA A 136 -9.00 -3.64 24.17
CA ALA A 136 -7.64 -3.56 24.73
C ALA A 136 -6.54 -4.07 23.78
N LYS A 137 -6.86 -5.09 22.97
CA LYS A 137 -5.91 -5.66 22.01
C LYS A 137 -5.51 -4.63 20.96
N PHE A 138 -6.49 -3.96 20.35
CA PHE A 138 -6.24 -2.97 19.31
C PHE A 138 -5.79 -1.63 19.87
N GLU A 139 -6.29 -1.23 21.05
CA GLU A 139 -5.80 -0.03 21.74
C GLU A 139 -4.28 -0.06 21.99
N LYS A 140 -3.71 -1.24 22.29
CA LYS A 140 -2.26 -1.38 22.43
C LYS A 140 -1.52 -1.00 21.13
N LEU A 141 -2.06 -1.41 19.97
CA LEU A 141 -1.51 -1.03 18.66
C LEU A 141 -1.64 0.47 18.43
N VAL A 142 -2.82 1.03 18.70
CA VAL A 142 -3.09 2.47 18.53
C VAL A 142 -2.18 3.31 19.42
N ARG A 143 -1.97 2.93 20.68
CA ARG A 143 -1.02 3.61 21.57
C ARG A 143 0.42 3.59 21.05
N GLY A 144 0.82 2.52 20.38
CA GLY A 144 2.12 2.45 19.68
C GLY A 144 2.16 3.39 18.48
N PHE A 145 1.09 3.39 17.71
CA PHE A 145 0.94 4.25 16.53
C PHE A 145 0.92 5.75 16.86
N GLU A 146 0.31 6.14 17.96
CA GLU A 146 0.26 7.54 18.42
C GLU A 146 1.63 8.11 18.86
N LYS A 147 2.67 7.27 18.97
CA LYS A 147 4.03 7.69 19.38
C LYS A 147 4.96 7.98 18.20
N GLN A 148 4.49 7.79 16.98
CA GLN A 148 5.23 8.02 15.76
C GLN A 148 4.53 9.10 14.90
N ASP A 149 5.28 9.77 14.04
CA ASP A 149 4.84 10.84 13.14
C ASP A 149 5.04 10.50 11.65
N ILE A 150 5.45 9.25 11.37
CA ILE A 150 5.74 8.79 10.01
C ILE A 150 4.44 8.44 9.28
N PHE A 151 3.66 7.52 9.84
CA PHE A 151 2.44 7.06 9.20
C PHE A 151 1.19 7.79 9.68
N THR A 152 0.30 8.08 8.76
CA THR A 152 -1.03 8.61 9.03
C THR A 152 -2.11 7.57 8.76
N LEU A 153 -3.20 7.63 9.53
CA LEU A 153 -4.38 6.79 9.31
C LEU A 153 -5.27 7.41 8.23
N ASN A 154 -5.30 6.80 7.06
CA ASN A 154 -6.07 7.22 5.90
C ASN A 154 -7.24 6.27 5.59
N GLY A 155 -8.01 6.62 4.57
CA GLY A 155 -9.21 5.93 4.12
C GLY A 155 -10.48 6.70 4.45
N ASP A 156 -11.51 6.47 3.66
CA ASP A 156 -12.83 7.10 3.85
C ASP A 156 -13.44 6.75 5.20
N SER A 157 -14.16 7.69 5.76
CA SER A 157 -14.92 7.50 7.00
C SER A 157 -16.43 7.55 6.75
N TYR A 158 -17.20 6.88 7.60
CA TYR A 158 -18.63 7.05 7.61
C TYR A 158 -19.01 8.41 8.18
N ALA A 159 -19.96 9.10 7.56
CA ALA A 159 -20.47 10.38 8.04
C ALA A 159 -21.26 10.25 9.36
N ARG A 160 -21.91 9.10 9.57
CA ARG A 160 -22.64 8.80 10.81
C ARG A 160 -21.87 7.77 11.64
N SER A 161 -21.92 7.94 12.97
CA SER A 161 -21.33 6.96 13.87
C SER A 161 -21.91 5.56 13.65
N LYS A 162 -21.05 4.55 13.67
CA LYS A 162 -21.41 3.13 13.53
C LYS A 162 -21.64 2.43 14.88
N GLY A 163 -21.63 3.17 15.96
CA GLY A 163 -21.82 2.67 17.32
C GLY A 163 -20.97 3.41 18.33
N GLU A 164 -21.03 2.99 19.58
CA GLU A 164 -20.24 3.54 20.67
C GLU A 164 -18.90 2.82 20.79
N ILE A 165 -17.85 3.59 20.99
CA ILE A 165 -16.48 3.15 21.17
C ILE A 165 -15.69 4.26 21.89
N SER A 166 -14.55 3.93 22.52
CA SER A 166 -13.66 4.90 23.15
C SER A 166 -13.15 5.95 22.15
N ASP A 167 -12.90 7.17 22.60
CA ASP A 167 -12.42 8.27 21.74
C ASP A 167 -11.12 7.93 21.02
N ARG A 168 -10.23 7.17 21.65
CA ARG A 168 -8.98 6.70 21.02
C ARG A 168 -9.22 5.80 19.81
N LEU A 169 -10.19 4.90 19.89
CA LEU A 169 -10.52 3.96 18.82
C LEU A 169 -11.47 4.54 17.77
N ARG A 170 -12.15 5.64 18.08
CA ARG A 170 -13.14 6.26 17.19
C ARG A 170 -12.62 6.56 15.79
N PRO A 171 -11.42 7.12 15.58
CA PRO A 171 -10.88 7.38 14.24
C PRO A 171 -10.76 6.11 13.39
N TRP A 172 -10.41 4.98 14.00
CA TRP A 172 -10.28 3.67 13.36
C TRP A 172 -11.65 3.02 13.09
N PHE A 173 -12.53 3.08 14.07
CA PHE A 173 -13.86 2.50 14.04
C PHE A 173 -14.74 3.09 12.92
N GLN A 174 -14.57 4.36 12.62
CA GLN A 174 -15.31 5.09 11.60
C GLN A 174 -14.85 4.83 10.16
N LYS A 175 -13.73 4.15 9.96
CA LYS A 175 -13.18 3.92 8.62
C LYS A 175 -14.01 2.92 7.81
N LYS A 176 -14.16 3.20 6.52
CA LYS A 176 -14.70 2.27 5.50
C LYS A 176 -13.61 1.34 4.97
N SER A 177 -12.39 1.83 4.94
CA SER A 177 -11.16 1.09 4.64
C SER A 177 -10.02 1.72 5.42
N ILE A 178 -8.97 0.97 5.68
CA ILE A 178 -7.82 1.42 6.46
C ILE A 178 -6.58 1.36 5.58
N THR A 179 -5.87 2.49 5.55
CA THR A 179 -4.52 2.59 5.00
C THR A 179 -3.67 3.39 5.98
N LEU A 180 -2.51 2.85 6.31
CA LEU A 180 -1.48 3.52 7.08
C LEU A 180 -0.40 3.92 6.08
N SER A 181 -0.31 5.20 5.75
CA SER A 181 0.55 5.71 4.69
C SER A 181 1.46 6.82 5.14
N HIS A 182 2.63 6.83 4.55
CA HIS A 182 3.59 7.93 4.59
C HIS A 182 3.75 8.46 3.17
N GLU A 183 3.50 9.75 2.98
CA GLU A 183 3.63 10.44 1.70
C GLU A 183 4.60 11.59 1.85
N LEU A 184 5.56 11.66 0.96
CA LEU A 184 6.64 12.62 0.96
C LEU A 184 6.79 13.26 -0.42
N PRO A 185 7.13 14.55 -0.50
CA PRO A 185 7.58 15.12 -1.77
C PRO A 185 8.83 14.38 -2.24
N LEU A 186 9.09 14.42 -3.56
CA LEU A 186 10.36 13.91 -4.06
C LEU A 186 11.49 14.77 -3.49
N ASP A 187 12.35 14.16 -2.69
CA ASP A 187 13.52 14.76 -2.08
C ASP A 187 14.78 13.96 -2.44
N GLU A 188 15.94 14.38 -1.95
CA GLU A 188 17.22 13.72 -2.23
C GLU A 188 17.27 12.25 -1.81
N LYS A 189 16.45 11.84 -0.86
CA LYS A 189 16.42 10.45 -0.36
C LYS A 189 16.11 9.42 -1.45
N ILE A 190 15.29 9.79 -2.43
CA ILE A 190 14.93 8.85 -3.50
C ILE A 190 16.14 8.45 -4.37
N PHE A 191 17.18 9.28 -4.41
CA PHE A 191 18.38 9.02 -5.23
C PHE A 191 19.40 8.12 -4.51
N HIS A 192 19.13 7.71 -3.27
CA HIS A 192 20.04 6.94 -2.47
C HIS A 192 19.55 5.49 -2.24
N PRO A 193 20.46 4.50 -2.21
CA PRO A 193 20.10 3.10 -1.97
C PRO A 193 19.54 2.87 -0.55
N GLU A 194 19.85 3.73 0.41
CA GLU A 194 19.37 3.69 1.80
C GLU A 194 17.87 3.85 1.92
N LEU A 195 17.18 4.35 0.89
CA LEU A 195 15.72 4.41 0.86
C LEU A 195 15.06 3.05 1.13
N ALA A 196 15.66 1.96 0.63
CA ALA A 196 15.13 0.62 0.85
C ALA A 196 15.18 0.23 2.35
N GLU A 197 16.28 0.55 3.03
CA GLU A 197 16.44 0.28 4.47
C GLU A 197 15.49 1.14 5.30
N GLU A 198 15.35 2.44 4.98
CA GLU A 198 14.43 3.35 5.65
C GLU A 198 12.98 2.84 5.55
N ILE A 199 12.52 2.44 4.36
CA ILE A 199 11.18 1.89 4.16
C ILE A 199 10.98 0.60 4.98
N LEU A 200 11.95 -0.31 4.98
CA LEU A 200 11.87 -1.55 5.74
C LEU A 200 11.83 -1.30 7.24
N GLU A 201 12.63 -0.37 7.76
CA GLU A 201 12.59 -0.01 9.18
C GLU A 201 11.21 0.55 9.55
N ASN A 202 10.66 1.43 8.72
CA ASN A 202 9.34 1.97 8.91
C ASN A 202 8.25 0.88 8.83
N PHE A 203 8.37 -0.07 7.92
CA PHE A 203 7.42 -1.20 7.81
C PHE A 203 7.40 -2.09 9.05
N ARG A 204 8.49 -2.19 9.82
CA ARG A 204 8.49 -2.92 11.11
C ARG A 204 7.39 -2.42 12.05
N MET A 205 7.11 -1.12 12.05
CA MET A 205 6.03 -0.53 12.88
C MET A 205 4.64 -0.97 12.41
N LEU A 206 4.48 -1.31 11.13
CA LEU A 206 3.21 -1.74 10.55
C LEU A 206 2.95 -3.25 10.67
N VAL A 207 3.99 -4.07 10.92
CA VAL A 207 3.85 -5.52 11.07
C VAL A 207 2.80 -5.95 12.11
N PRO A 208 2.69 -5.32 13.29
CA PRO A 208 1.65 -5.67 14.26
C PRO A 208 0.22 -5.44 13.71
N PHE A 209 0.02 -4.38 12.93
CA PHE A 209 -1.27 -4.10 12.26
C PHE A 209 -1.54 -5.11 11.16
N TYR A 210 -0.53 -5.43 10.34
CA TYR A 210 -0.64 -6.48 9.34
C TYR A 210 -1.12 -7.79 9.96
N LYS A 211 -0.45 -8.26 11.01
CA LYS A 211 -0.79 -9.51 11.72
C LYS A 211 -2.20 -9.48 12.30
N TYR A 212 -2.62 -8.34 12.85
CA TYR A 212 -3.97 -8.18 13.37
C TYR A 212 -5.01 -8.32 12.26
N PHE A 213 -4.86 -7.61 11.16
CA PHE A 213 -5.79 -7.64 10.05
C PHE A 213 -5.76 -8.97 9.27
N ALA A 214 -4.59 -9.58 9.10
CA ALA A 214 -4.48 -10.91 8.48
C ALA A 214 -5.23 -11.97 9.30
N GLY A 215 -5.10 -11.93 10.64
CA GLY A 215 -5.85 -12.80 11.56
C GLY A 215 -7.36 -12.57 11.46
N LEU A 216 -7.80 -11.32 11.35
CA LEU A 216 -9.20 -10.99 11.18
C LEU A 216 -9.76 -11.49 9.83
N CYS A 217 -9.01 -11.35 8.75
CA CYS A 217 -9.36 -11.90 7.44
C CYS A 217 -9.57 -13.41 7.50
N ALA A 218 -8.66 -14.14 8.16
CA ALA A 218 -8.76 -15.59 8.32
C ALA A 218 -10.03 -16.01 9.07
N SER A 219 -10.40 -15.27 10.13
CA SER A 219 -11.62 -15.55 10.92
C SER A 219 -12.90 -15.35 10.12
N VAL A 220 -12.96 -14.30 9.28
CA VAL A 220 -14.13 -14.01 8.42
C VAL A 220 -14.31 -15.09 7.36
N THR A 221 -13.23 -15.54 6.73
CA THR A 221 -13.27 -16.58 5.69
C THR A 221 -13.76 -17.91 6.27
N HIS A 222 -13.31 -18.29 7.48
CA HIS A 222 -13.76 -19.52 8.15
C HIS A 222 -15.22 -19.45 8.63
N GLY A 223 -15.72 -18.27 8.99
CA GLY A 223 -17.11 -18.07 9.35
C GLY A 223 -18.07 -18.31 8.18
N GLN A 224 -17.74 -17.78 7.01
CA GLN A 224 -18.57 -17.94 5.80
C GLN A 224 -18.65 -19.39 5.32
N GLN A 225 -17.58 -20.17 5.44
CA GLN A 225 -17.58 -21.59 5.07
C GLN A 225 -18.43 -22.48 6.01
N ARG A 226 -18.71 -22.03 7.24
CA ARG A 226 -19.57 -22.76 8.19
C ARG A 226 -21.07 -22.47 8.03
N GLU A 227 -21.41 -21.34 7.41
CA GLU A 227 -22.81 -20.98 7.14
C GLU A 227 -23.32 -21.56 5.80
N GLU A 228 -22.43 -22.08 4.95
CA GLU A 228 -22.77 -22.72 3.67
C GLU A 228 -22.90 -24.25 3.76
N ILE A 229 -22.78 -24.86 4.96
CA ILE A 229 -22.94 -26.29 5.23
C ILE A 229 -24.19 -26.50 6.08
#